data_9b47ec68e590d90e7cf806f23c6c1b73
#
_entry.id   9b47ec68e590d90e7cf806f23c6c1b73
#
_cell.length_a   1.000
_cell.length_b   1.000
_cell.length_c   1.000
_cell.angle_alpha   90.00
_cell.angle_beta   90.00
_cell.angle_gamma   90.00
#
_symmetry.space_group_name_H-M   'P 1'
#
loop_
_entity.id
_entity.type
_entity.pdbx_description
1 polymer ?
#
loop_
_entity_poly.entity_id
_entity_poly.type
_entity_poly.pdbx_seq_one_letter_code
_entity_poly.pdbx_strand_id
1 'polypeptide(L)'
;MALHQNPQQHLRLHLPTWRRSAGATVAATSESAVTTATAAYALAATRTLLGFVFLWAFFDKAFGWGYATPAAKSWVNGGSPTQGFLKGVSAGPMESTFHSWAGSGLVDWLFMLGLLGIGIGLVSGVALKLTAAAGTAMMAFMWLAEWPLARHTSAGAATMSSNPVVDYHVMFAAIMIALAVSAAGTAFSLGRLWARLPFVSRNGWLR
;
A
#
# COMPACT_ATOMS: atom_id res chain seq x y z
N MET A 1 -51.10 51.29 -55.69
CA MET A 1 -49.72 50.74 -55.55
C MET A 1 -49.44 50.62 -54.08
N ALA A 2 -49.66 49.44 -53.47
CA ALA A 2 -49.69 49.23 -52.06
C ALA A 2 -48.42 48.52 -51.66
N LEU A 3 -47.69 49.13 -50.73
CA LEU A 3 -46.48 48.58 -50.15
C LEU A 3 -46.85 47.70 -48.97
N HIS A 4 -46.46 46.44 -49.04
CA HIS A 4 -46.61 45.45 -48.00
C HIS A 4 -45.51 45.67 -46.93
N GLN A 5 -45.93 46.02 -45.73
CA GLN A 5 -45.02 45.95 -44.54
C GLN A 5 -45.29 44.65 -43.79
N ASN A 6 -44.27 43.84 -43.67
CA ASN A 6 -44.27 42.62 -42.85
C ASN A 6 -43.61 42.90 -41.49
N PRO A 7 -44.30 42.81 -40.34
CA PRO A 7 -43.69 42.92 -39.03
C PRO A 7 -43.35 41.55 -38.52
N GLN A 8 -42.09 41.16 -38.65
CA GLN A 8 -41.56 40.03 -37.90
C GLN A 8 -41.43 40.40 -36.40
N GLN A 9 -42.41 40.03 -35.63
CA GLN A 9 -42.32 40.08 -34.17
C GLN A 9 -41.42 38.95 -33.69
N HIS A 10 -40.19 39.30 -33.29
CA HIS A 10 -39.29 38.38 -32.57
C HIS A 10 -39.84 38.16 -31.16
N LEU A 11 -40.50 37.04 -30.95
CA LEU A 11 -40.90 36.53 -29.65
C LEU A 11 -39.64 36.11 -28.90
N ARG A 12 -39.07 36.99 -28.06
CA ARG A 12 -38.00 36.64 -27.12
C ARG A 12 -38.62 35.87 -25.96
N LEU A 13 -38.49 34.55 -26.01
CA LEU A 13 -38.77 33.68 -24.88
C LEU A 13 -37.77 34.00 -23.77
N HIS A 14 -38.22 34.75 -22.75
CA HIS A 14 -37.50 34.85 -21.49
C HIS A 14 -37.61 33.53 -20.74
N LEU A 15 -36.58 32.66 -20.88
CA LEU A 15 -36.45 31.53 -20.00
C LEU A 15 -36.07 32.02 -18.60
N PRO A 16 -36.76 31.58 -17.51
CA PRO A 16 -36.41 31.95 -16.18
C PRO A 16 -35.01 31.41 -15.86
N THR A 17 -34.08 32.31 -15.55
CA THR A 17 -32.78 31.94 -14.99
C THR A 17 -33.01 31.33 -13.61
N TRP A 18 -32.89 30.02 -13.49
CA TRP A 18 -32.88 29.32 -12.21
C TRP A 18 -31.71 29.86 -11.40
N ARG A 19 -32.01 30.70 -10.42
CA ARG A 19 -31.08 31.04 -9.35
C ARG A 19 -30.78 29.73 -8.61
N ARG A 20 -29.64 29.11 -8.89
CA ARG A 20 -29.10 28.08 -8.00
C ARG A 20 -28.94 28.74 -6.64
N SER A 21 -29.72 28.29 -5.67
CA SER A 21 -29.69 28.81 -4.32
C SER A 21 -28.28 28.71 -3.77
N ALA A 22 -27.71 29.82 -3.35
CA ALA A 22 -26.37 29.86 -2.71
C ALA A 22 -26.23 28.84 -1.57
N GLY A 23 -27.33 28.51 -0.90
CA GLY A 23 -27.39 27.46 0.13
C GLY A 23 -27.08 26.06 -0.37
N ALA A 24 -27.48 25.70 -1.61
CA ALA A 24 -27.17 24.38 -2.16
C ALA A 24 -25.65 24.21 -2.47
N THR A 25 -25.01 25.32 -2.88
CA THR A 25 -23.56 25.31 -3.15
C THR A 25 -22.74 25.20 -1.86
N VAL A 26 -23.14 25.87 -0.78
CA VAL A 26 -22.46 25.81 0.52
C VAL A 26 -22.65 24.42 1.16
N ALA A 27 -23.84 23.82 1.09
CA ALA A 27 -24.10 22.49 1.60
C ALA A 27 -23.27 21.42 0.84
N ALA A 28 -23.22 21.48 -0.47
CA ALA A 28 -22.44 20.56 -1.30
C ALA A 28 -20.92 20.68 -1.03
N THR A 29 -20.39 21.89 -0.81
CA THR A 29 -18.98 22.10 -0.45
C THR A 29 -18.65 21.59 0.94
N SER A 30 -19.53 21.76 1.93
CA SER A 30 -19.31 21.27 3.29
C SER A 30 -19.36 19.73 3.36
N GLU A 31 -20.30 19.10 2.68
CA GLU A 31 -20.41 17.62 2.60
C GLU A 31 -19.18 17.01 1.90
N SER A 32 -18.73 17.60 0.80
CA SER A 32 -17.52 17.18 0.10
C SER A 32 -16.27 17.33 0.98
N ALA A 33 -16.16 18.41 1.77
CA ALA A 33 -15.04 18.62 2.69
C ALA A 33 -15.03 17.60 3.83
N VAL A 34 -16.17 17.27 4.41
CA VAL A 34 -16.31 16.25 5.47
C VAL A 34 -15.96 14.86 4.92
N THR A 35 -16.47 14.50 3.73
CA THR A 35 -16.15 13.23 3.09
C THR A 35 -14.65 13.09 2.82
N THR A 36 -14.00 14.16 2.37
CA THR A 36 -12.55 14.18 2.13
C THR A 36 -11.76 14.02 3.42
N ALA A 37 -12.17 14.66 4.52
CA ALA A 37 -11.53 14.51 5.82
C ALA A 37 -11.66 13.07 6.36
N THR A 38 -12.85 12.50 6.30
CA THR A 38 -13.10 11.10 6.72
C THR A 38 -12.24 10.12 5.93
N ALA A 39 -12.15 10.27 4.62
CA ALA A 39 -11.31 9.44 3.78
C ALA A 39 -9.82 9.58 4.16
N ALA A 40 -9.36 10.81 4.47
CA ALA A 40 -7.99 11.05 4.91
C ALA A 40 -7.67 10.35 6.24
N TYR A 41 -8.58 10.38 7.22
CA TYR A 41 -8.42 9.64 8.47
C TYR A 41 -8.39 8.12 8.24
N ALA A 42 -9.29 7.59 7.42
CA ALA A 42 -9.34 6.16 7.11
C ALA A 42 -8.04 5.67 6.45
N LEU A 43 -7.54 6.42 5.47
CA LEU A 43 -6.29 6.08 4.78
C LEU A 43 -5.06 6.22 5.70
N ALA A 44 -5.03 7.22 6.58
CA ALA A 44 -3.96 7.37 7.57
C ALA A 44 -3.98 6.21 8.58
N ALA A 45 -5.15 5.77 9.04
CA ALA A 45 -5.31 4.61 9.90
C ALA A 45 -4.85 3.32 9.19
N THR A 46 -5.32 3.09 7.96
CA THR A 46 -4.91 1.93 7.13
C THR A 46 -3.39 1.89 6.95
N ARG A 47 -2.77 3.04 6.64
CA ARG A 47 -1.32 3.15 6.50
C ARG A 47 -0.59 2.78 7.79
N THR A 48 -1.05 3.32 8.92
CA THR A 48 -0.42 3.07 10.22
C THR A 48 -0.57 1.60 10.63
N LEU A 49 -1.75 1.02 10.47
CA LEU A 49 -2.00 -0.39 10.77
C LEU A 49 -1.14 -1.31 9.89
N LEU A 50 -1.08 -1.04 8.59
CA LEU A 50 -0.23 -1.83 7.70
C LEU A 50 1.25 -1.68 8.05
N GLY A 51 1.71 -0.46 8.37
CA GLY A 51 3.08 -0.23 8.82
C GLY A 51 3.41 -0.95 10.12
N PHE A 52 2.44 -1.04 11.04
CA PHE A 52 2.60 -1.80 12.27
C PHE A 52 2.77 -3.30 12.00
N VAL A 53 2.10 -3.88 11.00
CA VAL A 53 2.29 -5.30 10.63
C VAL A 53 3.76 -5.57 10.26
N PHE A 54 4.38 -4.70 9.45
CA PHE A 54 5.79 -4.84 9.07
C PHE A 54 6.74 -4.62 10.24
N LEU A 55 6.50 -3.60 11.07
CA LEU A 55 7.31 -3.34 12.27
C LEU A 55 7.19 -4.47 13.28
N TRP A 56 5.99 -5.00 13.49
CA TRP A 56 5.79 -6.14 14.39
C TRP A 56 6.57 -7.36 13.91
N ALA A 57 6.48 -7.68 12.62
CA ALA A 57 7.23 -8.78 12.02
C ALA A 57 8.75 -8.57 12.17
N PHE A 58 9.24 -7.34 12.01
CA PHE A 58 10.64 -7.00 12.25
C PHE A 58 11.03 -7.26 13.72
N PHE A 59 10.28 -6.70 14.67
CA PHE A 59 10.62 -6.80 16.10
C PHE A 59 10.53 -8.23 16.61
N ASP A 60 9.50 -8.99 16.24
CA ASP A 60 9.38 -10.40 16.62
C ASP A 60 10.57 -11.22 16.11
N LYS A 61 10.96 -11.02 14.83
CA LYS A 61 12.13 -11.71 14.27
C LYS A 61 13.46 -11.23 14.85
N ALA A 62 13.57 -9.93 15.14
CA ALA A 62 14.79 -9.38 15.73
C ALA A 62 15.02 -9.88 17.15
N PHE A 63 14.00 -9.85 18.01
CA PHE A 63 14.11 -10.08 19.44
C PHE A 63 13.54 -11.40 19.93
N GLY A 64 12.76 -12.11 19.11
CA GLY A 64 12.18 -13.41 19.47
C GLY A 64 11.13 -13.31 20.56
N TRP A 65 10.08 -12.52 20.33
CA TRP A 65 9.00 -12.31 21.29
C TRP A 65 8.05 -13.50 21.44
N GLY A 66 8.29 -14.59 20.68
CA GLY A 66 7.58 -15.85 20.82
C GLY A 66 6.28 -15.97 20.05
N TYR A 67 5.98 -15.02 19.16
CA TYR A 67 4.84 -15.14 18.23
C TYR A 67 5.22 -16.03 17.05
N ALA A 68 5.91 -15.48 16.05
CA ALA A 68 6.42 -16.27 14.93
C ALA A 68 7.88 -16.72 15.14
N THR A 69 8.62 -16.09 16.07
CA THR A 69 10.04 -16.34 16.27
C THR A 69 10.35 -16.58 17.75
N PRO A 70 10.74 -17.81 18.13
CA PRO A 70 11.23 -18.10 19.50
C PRO A 70 12.51 -17.33 19.80
N ALA A 71 12.73 -16.96 21.06
CA ALA A 71 13.91 -16.20 21.50
C ALA A 71 15.25 -16.83 21.06
N ALA A 72 15.38 -18.14 21.14
CA ALA A 72 16.58 -18.87 20.72
C ALA A 72 16.89 -18.82 19.22
N LYS A 73 15.89 -18.42 18.39
CA LYS A 73 16.01 -18.28 16.92
C LYS A 73 15.97 -16.82 16.47
N SER A 74 15.96 -15.88 17.41
CA SER A 74 15.92 -14.46 17.07
C SER A 74 17.22 -14.01 16.39
N TRP A 75 17.11 -12.98 15.58
CA TRP A 75 18.23 -12.44 14.82
C TRP A 75 19.37 -11.93 15.71
N VAL A 76 19.04 -11.24 16.81
CA VAL A 76 20.04 -10.75 17.77
C VAL A 76 20.78 -11.88 18.51
N ASN A 77 20.19 -13.07 18.57
CA ASN A 77 20.81 -14.27 19.13
C ASN A 77 21.50 -15.17 18.08
N GLY A 78 21.75 -14.62 16.87
CA GLY A 78 22.44 -15.33 15.80
C GLY A 78 21.54 -16.24 14.94
N GLY A 79 20.23 -16.17 15.11
CA GLY A 79 19.28 -16.88 14.25
C GLY A 79 19.21 -16.26 12.83
N SER A 80 18.71 -17.05 11.86
CA SER A 80 18.42 -16.57 10.50
C SER A 80 16.92 -16.34 10.36
N PRO A 81 16.47 -15.08 10.22
CA PRO A 81 15.06 -14.71 10.13
C PRO A 81 14.33 -15.32 8.93
N THR A 82 15.06 -15.61 7.84
CA THR A 82 14.47 -16.12 6.60
C THR A 82 14.61 -17.63 6.45
N GLN A 83 15.53 -18.27 7.15
CA GLN A 83 15.91 -19.68 6.91
C GLN A 83 14.72 -20.64 7.02
N GLY A 84 13.92 -20.50 8.07
CA GLY A 84 12.78 -21.39 8.31
C GLY A 84 11.72 -21.27 7.20
N PHE A 85 11.40 -20.05 6.80
CA PHE A 85 10.45 -19.76 5.73
C PHE A 85 10.96 -20.30 4.39
N LEU A 86 12.19 -19.97 4.01
CA LEU A 86 12.78 -20.37 2.72
C LEU A 86 12.97 -21.88 2.58
N LYS A 87 13.35 -22.57 3.67
CA LYS A 87 13.39 -24.05 3.70
C LYS A 87 12.01 -24.70 3.65
N GLY A 88 10.98 -23.98 4.10
CA GLY A 88 9.59 -24.44 4.12
C GLY A 88 8.87 -24.27 2.77
N VAL A 89 9.48 -23.61 1.79
CA VAL A 89 8.92 -23.50 0.44
C VAL A 89 8.81 -24.91 -0.14
N SER A 90 7.62 -25.32 -0.53
CA SER A 90 7.33 -26.71 -0.90
C SER A 90 6.59 -26.86 -2.22
N ALA A 91 6.46 -25.77 -2.97
CA ALA A 91 5.83 -25.75 -4.28
C ALA A 91 6.32 -24.55 -5.10
N GLY A 92 6.15 -24.62 -6.41
CA GLY A 92 6.39 -23.52 -7.32
C GLY A 92 7.71 -23.57 -8.07
N PRO A 93 7.85 -22.71 -9.10
CA PRO A 93 9.00 -22.79 -10.02
C PRO A 93 10.31 -22.31 -9.39
N MET A 94 10.25 -21.60 -8.26
CA MET A 94 11.43 -21.06 -7.57
C MET A 94 11.79 -21.81 -6.27
N GLU A 95 11.19 -22.96 -6.00
CA GLU A 95 11.42 -23.76 -4.79
C GLU A 95 12.92 -23.99 -4.53
N SER A 96 13.65 -24.54 -5.51
CA SER A 96 15.09 -24.78 -5.38
C SER A 96 15.91 -23.52 -5.17
N THR A 97 15.51 -22.43 -5.81
CA THR A 97 16.16 -21.11 -5.63
C THR A 97 15.99 -20.61 -4.20
N PHE A 98 14.78 -20.64 -3.67
CA PHE A 98 14.51 -20.23 -2.28
C PHE A 98 15.25 -21.13 -1.28
N HIS A 99 15.30 -22.43 -1.52
CA HIS A 99 16.09 -23.34 -0.68
C HIS A 99 17.59 -22.97 -0.69
N SER A 100 18.16 -22.58 -1.83
CA SER A 100 19.56 -22.18 -1.93
C SER A 100 19.86 -20.86 -1.20
N TRP A 101 18.87 -19.99 -1.02
CA TRP A 101 18.99 -18.74 -0.27
C TRP A 101 18.82 -18.91 1.24
N ALA A 102 18.30 -20.05 1.70
CA ALA A 102 18.00 -20.28 3.10
C ALA A 102 19.29 -20.31 3.95
N GLY A 103 19.36 -19.41 4.94
CA GLY A 103 20.52 -19.21 5.79
C GLY A 103 21.57 -18.25 5.22
N SER A 104 21.29 -17.60 4.08
CA SER A 104 22.15 -16.55 3.55
C SER A 104 22.03 -15.26 4.39
N GLY A 105 23.13 -14.80 4.97
CA GLY A 105 23.15 -13.56 5.75
C GLY A 105 22.74 -12.33 4.92
N LEU A 106 23.06 -12.29 3.63
CA LEU A 106 22.62 -11.20 2.75
C LEU A 106 21.09 -11.17 2.63
N VAL A 107 20.46 -12.32 2.45
CA VAL A 107 19.00 -12.42 2.35
C VAL A 107 18.34 -12.04 3.67
N ASP A 108 18.90 -12.46 4.80
CA ASP A 108 18.44 -12.04 6.12
C ASP A 108 18.48 -10.52 6.30
N TRP A 109 19.62 -9.89 5.97
CA TRP A 109 19.77 -8.45 6.07
C TRP A 109 18.78 -7.70 5.16
N LEU A 110 18.65 -8.12 3.89
CA LEU A 110 17.71 -7.49 2.94
C LEU A 110 16.26 -7.60 3.42
N PHE A 111 15.90 -8.78 3.94
CA PHE A 111 14.55 -9.01 4.45
C PHE A 111 14.28 -8.15 5.71
N MET A 112 15.19 -8.14 6.66
CA MET A 112 15.04 -7.40 7.92
C MET A 112 15.03 -5.89 7.70
N LEU A 113 15.95 -5.36 6.88
CA LEU A 113 15.96 -3.95 6.51
C LEU A 113 14.73 -3.57 5.70
N GLY A 114 14.23 -4.48 4.86
CA GLY A 114 12.98 -4.32 4.14
C GLY A 114 11.79 -4.17 5.09
N LEU A 115 11.62 -5.10 6.04
CA LEU A 115 10.55 -5.03 7.05
C LEU A 115 10.60 -3.72 7.84
N LEU A 116 11.79 -3.35 8.32
CA LEU A 116 11.98 -2.13 9.09
C LEU A 116 11.69 -0.87 8.27
N GLY A 117 12.28 -0.77 7.07
CA GLY A 117 12.16 0.39 6.21
C GLY A 117 10.73 0.60 5.71
N ILE A 118 10.05 -0.48 5.27
CA ILE A 118 8.64 -0.44 4.86
C ILE A 118 7.77 -0.02 6.04
N GLY A 119 7.98 -0.63 7.21
CA GLY A 119 7.20 -0.32 8.39
C GLY A 119 7.35 1.13 8.85
N ILE A 120 8.59 1.65 8.93
CA ILE A 120 8.86 3.05 9.25
C ILE A 120 8.26 3.98 8.18
N GLY A 121 8.46 3.69 6.91
CA GLY A 121 7.94 4.48 5.80
C GLY A 121 6.41 4.61 5.84
N LEU A 122 5.71 3.50 6.09
CA LEU A 122 4.25 3.49 6.23
C LEU A 122 3.81 4.24 7.49
N VAL A 123 4.32 3.94 8.68
CA VAL A 123 3.90 4.58 9.92
C VAL A 123 4.14 6.09 9.87
N SER A 124 5.32 6.51 9.45
CA SER A 124 5.68 7.93 9.36
C SER A 124 5.04 8.65 8.16
N GLY A 125 4.65 7.92 7.12
CA GLY A 125 4.18 8.48 5.85
C GLY A 125 5.28 9.20 5.06
N VAL A 126 6.52 8.73 5.18
CA VAL A 126 7.70 9.26 4.52
C VAL A 126 8.04 8.39 3.31
N ALA A 127 8.44 9.00 2.20
CA ALA A 127 8.89 8.30 0.99
C ALA A 127 7.90 7.20 0.52
N LEU A 128 6.60 7.47 0.54
CA LEU A 128 5.55 6.47 0.31
C LEU A 128 5.69 5.73 -1.03
N LYS A 129 6.16 6.39 -2.07
CA LYS A 129 6.39 5.75 -3.39
C LYS A 129 7.49 4.69 -3.31
N LEU A 130 8.61 5.02 -2.65
CA LEU A 130 9.71 4.08 -2.42
C LEU A 130 9.27 2.94 -1.51
N THR A 131 8.55 3.27 -0.44
CA THR A 131 7.98 2.29 0.50
C THR A 131 7.04 1.32 -0.20
N ALA A 132 6.14 1.82 -1.07
CA ALA A 132 5.23 0.98 -1.85
C ALA A 132 5.99 0.11 -2.86
N ALA A 133 7.01 0.64 -3.53
CA ALA A 133 7.84 -0.14 -4.45
C ALA A 133 8.57 -1.29 -3.73
N ALA A 134 9.26 -0.98 -2.63
CA ALA A 134 9.97 -1.97 -1.83
C ALA A 134 9.01 -3.01 -1.21
N GLY A 135 7.87 -2.54 -0.67
CA GLY A 135 6.87 -3.42 -0.07
C GLY A 135 6.19 -4.31 -1.10
N THR A 136 5.85 -3.77 -2.27
CA THR A 136 5.29 -4.58 -3.37
C THR A 136 6.29 -5.64 -3.85
N ALA A 137 7.56 -5.28 -3.98
CA ALA A 137 8.60 -6.25 -4.35
C ALA A 137 8.73 -7.36 -3.29
N MET A 138 8.76 -7.00 -2.00
CA MET A 138 8.80 -7.99 -0.91
C MET A 138 7.57 -8.91 -0.94
N MET A 139 6.37 -8.36 -1.09
CA MET A 139 5.14 -9.14 -1.18
C MET A 139 5.12 -10.04 -2.40
N ALA A 140 5.64 -9.59 -3.54
CA ALA A 140 5.76 -10.42 -4.74
C ALA A 140 6.70 -11.61 -4.52
N PHE A 141 7.86 -11.41 -3.87
CA PHE A 141 8.75 -12.51 -3.53
C PHE A 141 8.12 -13.51 -2.54
N MET A 142 7.39 -13.03 -1.53
CA MET A 142 6.68 -13.89 -0.59
C MET A 142 5.55 -14.68 -1.27
N TRP A 143 4.79 -14.03 -2.16
CA TRP A 143 3.77 -14.69 -2.97
C TRP A 143 4.38 -15.80 -3.88
N LEU A 144 5.54 -15.52 -4.51
CA LEU A 144 6.27 -16.49 -5.31
C LEU A 144 6.79 -17.66 -4.46
N ALA A 145 7.15 -17.42 -3.21
CA ALA A 145 7.62 -18.45 -2.29
C ALA A 145 6.47 -19.35 -1.79
N GLU A 146 5.32 -18.77 -1.47
CA GLU A 146 4.14 -19.54 -1.06
C GLU A 146 3.43 -20.23 -2.23
N TRP A 147 3.61 -19.72 -3.45
CA TRP A 147 3.07 -20.23 -4.71
C TRP A 147 1.61 -20.70 -4.60
N PRO A 148 0.66 -19.82 -4.35
CA PRO A 148 -0.73 -20.20 -4.09
C PRO A 148 -1.45 -20.83 -5.30
N LEU A 149 -0.84 -20.81 -6.48
CA LEU A 149 -1.33 -21.50 -7.68
C LEU A 149 -1.26 -23.04 -7.55
N ALA A 150 -0.35 -23.56 -6.71
CA ALA A 150 -0.23 -25.00 -6.51
C ALA A 150 -1.32 -25.52 -5.56
N ARG A 151 -1.95 -26.63 -5.92
CA ARG A 151 -2.87 -27.37 -5.05
C ARG A 151 -2.15 -28.42 -4.20
N HIS A 152 -0.99 -28.86 -4.66
CA HIS A 152 -0.17 -29.87 -3.99
C HIS A 152 1.27 -29.40 -3.91
N THR A 153 1.93 -29.78 -2.85
CA THR A 153 3.37 -29.59 -2.67
C THR A 153 4.15 -30.52 -3.62
N SER A 154 5.44 -30.31 -3.77
CA SER A 154 6.34 -31.21 -4.53
C SER A 154 6.34 -32.64 -3.97
N ALA A 155 6.00 -32.83 -2.69
CA ALA A 155 5.85 -34.13 -2.03
C ALA A 155 4.43 -34.73 -2.16
N GLY A 156 3.50 -34.04 -2.85
CA GLY A 156 2.13 -34.53 -3.10
C GLY A 156 1.11 -34.19 -2.02
N ALA A 157 1.48 -33.51 -0.91
CA ALA A 157 0.55 -33.06 0.12
C ALA A 157 -0.25 -31.83 -0.36
N ALA A 158 -1.45 -31.60 0.17
CA ALA A 158 -2.23 -30.40 -0.12
C ALA A 158 -1.54 -29.14 0.40
N THR A 159 -1.50 -28.07 -0.40
CA THR A 159 -0.87 -26.78 -0.01
C THR A 159 -1.74 -25.94 0.91
N MET A 160 -3.03 -26.28 1.10
CA MET A 160 -4.02 -25.52 1.84
C MET A 160 -4.30 -24.13 1.22
N SER A 161 -3.87 -23.87 -0.02
CA SER A 161 -4.20 -22.63 -0.72
C SER A 161 -5.71 -22.50 -0.91
N SER A 162 -6.28 -21.41 -0.41
CA SER A 162 -7.72 -21.13 -0.53
C SER A 162 -8.06 -20.26 -1.74
N ASN A 163 -7.10 -19.54 -2.28
CA ASN A 163 -7.25 -18.69 -3.46
C ASN A 163 -5.97 -18.74 -4.30
N PRO A 164 -6.05 -19.08 -5.60
CA PRO A 164 -4.87 -19.29 -6.42
C PRO A 164 -4.14 -18.01 -6.81
N VAL A 165 -4.77 -16.83 -6.68
CA VAL A 165 -4.20 -15.57 -7.18
C VAL A 165 -4.12 -14.52 -6.08
N VAL A 166 -5.21 -14.29 -5.37
CA VAL A 166 -5.32 -13.19 -4.40
C VAL A 166 -5.25 -13.71 -2.99
N ASP A 167 -4.11 -13.50 -2.36
CA ASP A 167 -3.87 -13.74 -0.94
C ASP A 167 -3.55 -12.41 -0.23
N TYR A 168 -3.13 -12.47 1.03
CA TYR A 168 -2.79 -11.27 1.81
C TYR A 168 -1.57 -10.51 1.25
N HIS A 169 -0.65 -11.17 0.54
CA HIS A 169 0.49 -10.49 -0.09
C HIS A 169 0.03 -9.56 -1.20
N VAL A 170 -0.87 -10.05 -2.07
CA VAL A 170 -1.46 -9.24 -3.15
C VAL A 170 -2.28 -8.08 -2.56
N MET A 171 -3.04 -8.33 -1.48
CA MET A 171 -3.82 -7.29 -0.81
C MET A 171 -2.92 -6.22 -0.19
N PHE A 172 -1.84 -6.60 0.50
CA PHE A 172 -0.91 -5.63 1.09
C PHE A 172 -0.20 -4.80 0.02
N ALA A 173 0.23 -5.42 -1.09
CA ALA A 173 0.81 -4.72 -2.22
C ALA A 173 -0.17 -3.70 -2.82
N ALA A 174 -1.42 -4.09 -3.07
CA ALA A 174 -2.46 -3.20 -3.60
C ALA A 174 -2.74 -2.02 -2.65
N ILE A 175 -2.83 -2.27 -1.35
CA ILE A 175 -3.02 -1.20 -0.35
C ILE A 175 -1.83 -0.24 -0.35
N MET A 176 -0.59 -0.71 -0.37
CA MET A 176 0.60 0.14 -0.41
C MET A 176 0.63 1.02 -1.66
N ILE A 177 0.29 0.46 -2.81
CA ILE A 177 0.19 1.22 -4.07
C ILE A 177 -0.90 2.28 -3.96
N ALA A 178 -2.10 1.92 -3.49
CA ALA A 178 -3.21 2.86 -3.31
C ALA A 178 -2.84 4.02 -2.37
N LEU A 179 -2.16 3.74 -1.26
CA LEU A 179 -1.66 4.75 -0.32
C LEU A 179 -0.62 5.68 -0.96
N ALA A 180 0.29 5.13 -1.79
CA ALA A 180 1.35 5.91 -2.43
C ALA A 180 0.85 6.84 -3.55
N VAL A 181 -0.24 6.46 -4.24
CA VAL A 181 -0.82 7.28 -5.32
C VAL A 181 -1.90 8.23 -4.84
N SER A 182 -2.46 8.03 -3.63
CA SER A 182 -3.49 8.89 -3.08
C SER A 182 -2.89 10.10 -2.36
N ALA A 183 -3.39 11.32 -2.67
CA ALA A 183 -3.00 12.52 -1.92
C ALA A 183 -3.39 12.42 -0.43
N ALA A 184 -4.46 11.71 -0.10
CA ALA A 184 -4.90 11.47 1.27
C ALA A 184 -3.97 10.51 2.05
N GLY A 185 -3.18 9.67 1.37
CA GLY A 185 -2.17 8.81 1.99
C GLY A 185 -1.10 9.58 2.77
N THR A 186 -0.88 10.86 2.44
CA THR A 186 0.05 11.75 3.14
C THR A 186 -0.57 12.50 4.32
N ALA A 187 -1.86 12.35 4.58
CA ALA A 187 -2.51 12.98 5.73
C ALA A 187 -1.92 12.46 7.05
N PHE A 188 -1.85 13.33 8.04
CA PHE A 188 -1.31 12.99 9.37
C PHE A 188 0.06 12.29 9.33
N SER A 189 0.97 12.79 8.48
CA SER A 189 2.28 12.21 8.26
C SER A 189 3.42 13.21 8.43
N LEU A 190 4.62 12.69 8.61
CA LEU A 190 5.87 13.48 8.55
C LEU A 190 6.28 13.80 7.11
N GLY A 191 5.50 13.37 6.11
CA GLY A 191 5.82 13.55 4.69
C GLY A 191 6.01 15.02 4.29
N ARG A 192 5.30 15.97 4.93
CA ARG A 192 5.51 17.41 4.69
C ARG A 192 6.86 17.91 5.19
N LEU A 193 7.35 17.40 6.31
CA LEU A 193 8.68 17.71 6.83
C LEU A 193 9.76 17.07 5.96
N TRP A 194 9.55 15.82 5.58
CA TRP A 194 10.40 15.08 4.65
C TRP A 194 10.57 15.81 3.31
N ALA A 195 9.47 16.30 2.72
CA ALA A 195 9.48 17.00 1.44
C ALA A 195 10.28 18.33 1.47
N ARG A 196 10.54 18.92 2.65
CA ARG A 196 11.35 20.15 2.81
C ARG A 196 12.84 19.89 2.78
N LEU A 197 13.30 18.65 2.93
CA LEU A 197 14.72 18.34 2.89
C LEU A 197 15.29 18.64 1.49
N PRO A 198 16.44 19.32 1.37
CA PRO A 198 16.99 19.75 0.08
C PRO A 198 17.19 18.60 -0.91
N PHE A 199 17.62 17.44 -0.43
CA PHE A 199 17.76 16.22 -1.23
C PHE A 199 16.42 15.72 -1.76
N VAL A 200 15.38 15.71 -0.92
CA VAL A 200 14.03 15.23 -1.27
C VAL A 200 13.33 16.22 -2.22
N SER A 201 13.53 17.52 -1.98
CA SER A 201 12.91 18.55 -2.82
C SER A 201 13.39 18.50 -4.27
N ARG A 202 14.62 18.04 -4.50
CA ARG A 202 15.22 17.85 -5.82
C ARG A 202 14.86 16.51 -6.48
N ASN A 203 14.34 15.55 -5.73
CA ASN A 203 14.05 14.19 -6.20
C ASN A 203 12.57 13.85 -6.02
N GLY A 204 11.74 14.09 -7.05
CA GLY A 204 10.27 13.90 -6.99
C GLY A 204 9.81 12.47 -6.68
N TRP A 205 10.66 11.47 -6.94
CA TRP A 205 10.36 10.07 -6.63
C TRP A 205 10.45 9.73 -5.15
N LEU A 206 11.10 10.60 -4.34
CA LEU A 206 11.17 10.48 -2.88
C LEU A 206 9.98 11.12 -2.14
N ARG A 207 9.03 11.70 -2.88
CA ARG A 207 7.85 12.39 -2.31
C ARG A 207 6.62 11.51 -2.37
#